data_a8caa74b0c5d96e57d014ccbbd9d11bf
#
_entry.id   a8caa74b0c5d96e57d014ccbbd9d11bf
#
_cell.length_a   1.000
_cell.length_b   1.000
_cell.length_c   1.000
_cell.angle_alpha   90.00
_cell.angle_beta   90.00
_cell.angle_gamma   90.00
#
_symmetry.space_group_name_H-M   'P 1'
#
loop_
_entity.id
_entity.type
_entity.pdbx_description
1 polymer ?
#
loop_
_entity_poly.entity_id
_entity_poly.type
_entity_poly.pdbx_seq_one_letter_code
_entity_poly.pdbx_strand_id
1 'polypeptide(L)'
;LIVNADVFITQLEQPIEAAKKGLEIARSAGVKTILNPAPAVKLPNEILSLCDFITPNETETETLTGVNISTLEDADAACKKFVEMGVKNPIITLGEKGAYLHDHGLIESYKVGKVLETTGAGDAFNGGFAAALAEGRSTLDAINFGCATAGISVTRAGTAPSMPTRDEVEKILKT
;
A
#
# COMPACT_ATOMS: atom_id res chain seq x y z
N LEU A 1 8.36 11.71 17.57
CA LEU A 1 7.54 11.93 16.38
C LEU A 1 6.58 10.77 16.14
N ILE A 2 7.04 9.52 16.01
CA ILE A 2 6.19 8.36 15.67
C ILE A 2 4.99 8.22 16.62
N VAL A 3 5.19 8.32 17.93
CA VAL A 3 4.15 8.09 18.94
C VAL A 3 2.98 9.09 18.92
N ASN A 4 3.12 10.19 18.19
CA ASN A 4 2.10 11.23 18.02
C ASN A 4 1.56 11.29 16.58
N ALA A 5 1.86 10.28 15.76
CA ALA A 5 1.36 10.18 14.39
C ALA A 5 0.05 9.39 14.38
N ASP A 6 -0.78 9.60 13.36
CA ASP A 6 -1.98 8.80 13.11
C ASP A 6 -1.63 7.51 12.34
N VAL A 7 -0.62 7.61 11.47
CA VAL A 7 -0.10 6.51 10.63
C VAL A 7 1.42 6.56 10.58
N PHE A 8 2.06 5.42 10.68
CA PHE A 8 3.48 5.20 10.39
C PHE A 8 3.61 4.32 9.17
N ILE A 9 4.26 4.84 8.13
CA ILE A 9 4.59 4.09 6.92
C ILE A 9 6.09 3.95 6.78
N THR A 10 6.54 2.78 6.35
CA THR A 10 7.95 2.50 6.07
C THR A 10 8.11 1.59 4.85
N GLN A 11 9.28 1.64 4.24
CA GLN A 11 9.74 0.81 3.13
C GLN A 11 10.96 -0.01 3.58
N LEU A 12 11.62 -0.69 2.65
CA LEU A 12 12.82 -1.50 2.90
C LEU A 12 14.08 -0.92 2.24
N GLU A 13 14.06 0.36 1.89
CA GLU A 13 15.21 1.09 1.33
C GLU A 13 16.22 1.54 2.40
N GLN A 14 15.83 1.48 3.67
CA GLN A 14 16.71 1.66 4.83
C GLN A 14 17.04 0.29 5.47
N PRO A 15 17.97 0.23 6.43
CA PRO A 15 18.26 -1.01 7.15
C PRO A 15 17.00 -1.60 7.76
N ILE A 16 16.78 -2.90 7.59
CA ILE A 16 15.59 -3.63 8.08
C ILE A 16 15.36 -3.41 9.58
N GLU A 17 16.43 -3.35 10.38
CA GLU A 17 16.34 -3.07 11.80
C GLU A 17 15.76 -1.68 12.12
N ALA A 18 16.01 -0.68 11.27
CA ALA A 18 15.41 0.64 11.42
C ALA A 18 13.91 0.61 11.13
N ALA A 19 13.49 -0.08 10.06
CA ALA A 19 12.08 -0.30 9.75
C ALA A 19 11.38 -1.06 10.88
N LYS A 20 11.96 -2.18 11.35
CA LYS A 20 11.46 -2.95 12.48
C LYS A 20 11.28 -2.08 13.73
N LYS A 21 12.30 -1.30 14.09
CA LYS A 21 12.24 -0.43 15.28
C LYS A 21 11.14 0.64 15.17
N GLY A 22 10.96 1.22 13.98
CA GLY A 22 9.87 2.17 13.73
C GLY A 22 8.49 1.53 13.89
N LEU A 23 8.29 0.33 13.32
CA LEU A 23 7.06 -0.46 13.45
C LEU A 23 6.76 -0.83 14.91
N GLU A 24 7.76 -1.27 15.68
CA GLU A 24 7.61 -1.58 17.10
C GLU A 24 7.15 -0.36 17.92
N ILE A 25 7.75 0.81 17.69
CA ILE A 25 7.39 2.05 18.37
C ILE A 25 5.97 2.47 18.01
N ALA A 26 5.64 2.46 16.72
CA ALA A 26 4.31 2.82 16.23
C ALA A 26 3.23 1.91 16.83
N ARG A 27 3.43 0.59 16.75
CA ARG A 27 2.48 -0.38 17.31
C ARG A 27 2.29 -0.26 18.80
N SER A 28 3.38 -0.04 19.56
CA SER A 28 3.33 0.15 21.02
C SER A 28 2.56 1.42 21.43
N ALA A 29 2.53 2.41 20.53
CA ALA A 29 1.81 3.67 20.72
C ALA A 29 0.37 3.66 20.19
N GLY A 30 -0.08 2.54 19.57
CA GLY A 30 -1.41 2.43 18.95
C GLY A 30 -1.52 3.18 17.61
N VAL A 31 -0.39 3.55 17.01
CA VAL A 31 -0.31 4.18 15.68
C VAL A 31 -0.48 3.12 14.62
N LYS A 32 -1.32 3.37 13.60
CA LYS A 32 -1.51 2.45 12.46
C LYS A 32 -0.21 2.26 11.70
N THR A 33 0.13 1.01 11.36
CA THR A 33 1.38 0.66 10.70
C THR A 33 1.14 0.18 9.27
N ILE A 34 1.89 0.73 8.32
CA ILE A 34 1.92 0.33 6.91
C ILE A 34 3.35 -0.05 6.55
N LEU A 35 3.52 -1.23 5.97
CA LEU A 35 4.77 -1.64 5.32
C LEU A 35 4.56 -1.71 3.80
N ASN A 36 5.27 -0.86 3.06
CA ASN A 36 5.50 -1.06 1.63
C ASN A 36 6.80 -1.89 1.49
N PRO A 37 6.73 -3.20 1.14
CA PRO A 37 7.90 -4.08 1.18
C PRO A 37 8.79 -3.94 -0.08
N ALA A 38 9.06 -2.71 -0.48
CA ALA A 38 9.93 -2.35 -1.59
C ALA A 38 11.33 -1.92 -1.07
N PRO A 39 12.43 -2.39 -1.67
CA PRO A 39 12.52 -3.48 -2.66
C PRO A 39 12.21 -4.86 -2.06
N ALA A 40 11.79 -5.79 -2.91
CA ALA A 40 11.42 -7.14 -2.52
C ALA A 40 12.57 -7.89 -1.84
N VAL A 41 12.43 -8.16 -0.54
CA VAL A 41 13.37 -8.99 0.24
C VAL A 41 12.60 -9.90 1.17
N LYS A 42 13.16 -11.06 1.48
CA LYS A 42 12.56 -11.95 2.49
C LYS A 42 12.60 -11.29 3.87
N LEU A 43 11.47 -11.31 4.55
CA LEU A 43 11.32 -10.75 5.89
C LEU A 43 10.97 -11.83 6.90
N PRO A 44 11.46 -11.73 8.14
CA PRO A 44 10.98 -12.55 9.24
C PRO A 44 9.51 -12.22 9.56
N ASN A 45 8.72 -13.24 9.93
CA ASN A 45 7.31 -13.06 10.33
C ASN A 45 7.15 -12.09 11.50
N GLU A 46 8.18 -11.94 12.34
CA GLU A 46 8.21 -10.97 13.45
C GLU A 46 8.00 -9.52 12.98
N ILE A 47 8.51 -9.17 11.79
CA ILE A 47 8.32 -7.84 11.22
C ILE A 47 6.92 -7.73 10.63
N LEU A 48 6.49 -8.75 9.90
CA LEU A 48 5.17 -8.79 9.27
C LEU A 48 4.04 -8.71 10.31
N SER A 49 4.20 -9.36 11.46
CA SER A 49 3.23 -9.31 12.56
C SER A 49 3.10 -7.93 13.22
N LEU A 50 4.03 -7.00 12.97
CA LEU A 50 3.94 -5.60 13.43
C LEU A 50 3.08 -4.75 12.49
N CYS A 51 2.69 -5.26 11.32
CA CYS A 51 2.01 -4.48 10.30
C CYS A 51 0.49 -4.59 10.42
N ASP A 52 -0.20 -3.46 10.53
CA ASP A 52 -1.65 -3.42 10.34
C ASP A 52 -1.99 -3.59 8.87
N PHE A 53 -1.15 -3.02 7.98
CA PHE A 53 -1.26 -3.12 6.54
C PHE A 53 0.10 -3.47 5.91
N ILE A 54 0.05 -4.26 4.83
CA ILE A 54 1.17 -4.46 3.91
C ILE A 54 0.68 -4.17 2.49
N THR A 55 1.52 -3.51 1.66
CA THR A 55 1.13 -3.05 0.32
C THR A 55 2.10 -3.52 -0.78
N PRO A 56 2.37 -4.83 -0.90
CA PRO A 56 3.24 -5.36 -1.94
C PRO A 56 2.61 -5.28 -3.32
N ASN A 57 3.44 -5.20 -4.36
CA ASN A 57 3.07 -5.52 -5.73
C ASN A 57 3.18 -7.04 -5.98
N GLU A 58 2.93 -7.49 -7.22
CA GLU A 58 2.97 -8.91 -7.60
C GLU A 58 4.35 -9.54 -7.32
N THR A 59 5.44 -8.87 -7.69
CA THR A 59 6.82 -9.36 -7.51
C THR A 59 7.22 -9.43 -6.03
N GLU A 60 6.86 -8.42 -5.26
CA GLU A 60 7.08 -8.38 -3.81
C GLU A 60 6.27 -9.47 -3.10
N THR A 61 5.02 -9.66 -3.55
CA THR A 61 4.16 -10.73 -3.05
C THR A 61 4.76 -12.10 -3.29
N GLU A 62 5.22 -12.37 -4.51
CA GLU A 62 5.89 -13.65 -4.84
C GLU A 62 7.14 -13.87 -3.99
N THR A 63 7.96 -12.84 -3.81
CA THR A 63 9.17 -12.92 -2.99
C THR A 63 8.88 -13.26 -1.53
N LEU A 64 7.82 -12.66 -0.96
CA LEU A 64 7.47 -12.84 0.44
C LEU A 64 6.67 -14.12 0.71
N THR A 65 5.74 -14.47 -0.18
CA THR A 65 4.80 -15.57 0.05
C THR A 65 5.10 -16.82 -0.78
N GLY A 66 5.90 -16.70 -1.86
CA GLY A 66 6.10 -17.75 -2.86
C GLY A 66 4.88 -17.95 -3.78
N VAL A 67 3.88 -17.09 -3.74
CA VAL A 67 2.71 -17.14 -4.63
C VAL A 67 2.93 -16.20 -5.80
N ASN A 68 2.96 -16.75 -7.01
CA ASN A 68 2.95 -15.96 -8.24
C ASN A 68 1.50 -15.53 -8.54
N ILE A 69 1.29 -14.24 -8.79
CA ILE A 69 -0.06 -13.68 -9.01
C ILE A 69 -0.34 -13.57 -10.49
N SER A 70 -1.25 -14.39 -10.97
CA SER A 70 -1.79 -14.36 -12.34
C SER A 70 -3.30 -14.11 -12.35
N THR A 71 -3.99 -14.55 -11.32
CA THR A 71 -5.45 -14.44 -11.15
C THR A 71 -5.80 -13.75 -9.82
N LEU A 72 -7.08 -13.43 -9.64
CA LEU A 72 -7.57 -12.89 -8.35
C LEU A 72 -7.58 -13.97 -7.26
N GLU A 73 -7.75 -15.23 -7.62
CA GLU A 73 -7.65 -16.38 -6.71
C GLU A 73 -6.23 -16.51 -6.15
N ASP A 74 -5.19 -16.25 -6.98
CA ASP A 74 -3.80 -16.22 -6.51
C ASP A 74 -3.59 -15.05 -5.52
N ALA A 75 -4.20 -13.88 -5.79
CA ALA A 75 -4.12 -12.74 -4.89
C ALA A 75 -4.78 -13.06 -3.53
N ASP A 76 -5.93 -13.74 -3.54
CA ASP A 76 -6.58 -14.22 -2.32
C ASP A 76 -5.70 -15.22 -1.55
N ALA A 77 -5.10 -16.18 -2.25
CA ALA A 77 -4.19 -17.14 -1.65
C ALA A 77 -2.95 -16.48 -1.03
N ALA A 78 -2.41 -15.47 -1.69
CA ALA A 78 -1.28 -14.70 -1.16
C ALA A 78 -1.69 -13.88 0.08
N CYS A 79 -2.85 -13.24 0.06
CA CYS A 79 -3.39 -12.53 1.21
C CYS A 79 -3.56 -13.44 2.43
N LYS A 80 -4.09 -14.66 2.26
CA LYS A 80 -4.19 -15.65 3.33
C LYS A 80 -2.84 -15.98 3.94
N LYS A 81 -1.80 -16.14 3.11
CA LYS A 81 -0.43 -16.34 3.62
C LYS A 81 0.09 -15.15 4.42
N PHE A 82 -0.16 -13.92 3.98
CA PHE A 82 0.20 -12.75 4.77
C PHE A 82 -0.52 -12.71 6.12
N VAL A 83 -1.79 -13.10 6.18
CA VAL A 83 -2.53 -13.23 7.44
C VAL A 83 -1.91 -14.30 8.34
N GLU A 84 -1.53 -15.46 7.80
CA GLU A 84 -0.81 -16.52 8.54
C GLU A 84 0.56 -16.04 9.06
N MET A 85 1.22 -15.11 8.34
CA MET A 85 2.46 -14.44 8.77
C MET A 85 2.22 -13.31 9.79
N GLY A 86 0.96 -13.01 10.13
CA GLY A 86 0.59 -12.06 11.17
C GLY A 86 0.20 -10.66 10.70
N VAL A 87 0.13 -10.40 9.40
CA VAL A 87 -0.40 -9.13 8.86
C VAL A 87 -1.92 -9.07 9.06
N LYS A 88 -2.45 -7.94 9.51
CA LYS A 88 -3.91 -7.83 9.75
C LYS A 88 -4.71 -7.62 8.46
N ASN A 89 -4.27 -6.71 7.61
CA ASN A 89 -4.98 -6.32 6.39
C ASN A 89 -4.02 -6.28 5.20
N PRO A 90 -3.76 -7.40 4.53
CA PRO A 90 -2.98 -7.43 3.29
C PRO A 90 -3.71 -6.72 2.16
N ILE A 91 -2.98 -5.86 1.43
CA ILE A 91 -3.45 -5.15 0.24
C ILE A 91 -2.40 -5.39 -0.84
N ILE A 92 -2.76 -6.06 -1.92
CA ILE A 92 -1.83 -6.34 -3.04
C ILE A 92 -2.12 -5.36 -4.16
N THR A 93 -1.13 -4.55 -4.54
CA THR A 93 -1.27 -3.66 -5.70
C THR A 93 -1.07 -4.45 -6.99
N LEU A 94 -2.00 -4.28 -7.94
CA LEU A 94 -2.09 -5.05 -9.20
C LEU A 94 -1.96 -4.13 -10.43
N GLY A 95 -1.12 -3.10 -10.32
CA GLY A 95 -0.85 -2.15 -11.39
C GLY A 95 -2.12 -1.51 -11.95
N GLU A 96 -2.33 -1.62 -13.25
CA GLU A 96 -3.49 -1.03 -13.93
C GLU A 96 -4.84 -1.64 -13.55
N LYS A 97 -4.85 -2.79 -12.89
CA LYS A 97 -6.07 -3.43 -12.38
C LYS A 97 -6.57 -2.77 -11.10
N GLY A 98 -5.68 -2.16 -10.30
CA GLY A 98 -6.01 -1.55 -9.02
C GLY A 98 -5.34 -2.22 -7.82
N ALA A 99 -6.09 -2.52 -6.77
CA ALA A 99 -5.59 -3.17 -5.57
C ALA A 99 -6.55 -4.27 -5.09
N TYR A 100 -6.00 -5.36 -4.57
CA TYR A 100 -6.77 -6.45 -3.97
C TYR A 100 -6.70 -6.35 -2.44
N LEU A 101 -7.85 -6.20 -1.80
CA LEU A 101 -7.96 -6.20 -0.34
C LEU A 101 -8.44 -7.58 0.13
N HIS A 102 -7.76 -8.16 1.11
CA HIS A 102 -8.20 -9.40 1.76
C HIS A 102 -9.66 -9.31 2.24
N ASP A 103 -10.43 -10.38 2.07
CA ASP A 103 -11.85 -10.50 2.41
C ASP A 103 -12.80 -9.52 1.69
N HIS A 104 -12.29 -8.67 0.80
CA HIS A 104 -13.12 -7.76 0.00
C HIS A 104 -13.06 -8.05 -1.50
N GLY A 105 -11.85 -8.32 -2.01
CA GLY A 105 -11.61 -8.55 -3.43
C GLY A 105 -10.92 -7.36 -4.12
N LEU A 106 -11.11 -7.27 -5.45
CA LEU A 106 -10.52 -6.24 -6.29
C LEU A 106 -11.22 -4.89 -6.12
N ILE A 107 -10.42 -3.85 -5.85
CA ILE A 107 -10.78 -2.44 -5.95
C ILE A 107 -10.12 -1.93 -7.22
N GLU A 108 -10.94 -1.53 -8.20
CA GLU A 108 -10.46 -1.15 -9.52
C GLU A 108 -9.64 0.15 -9.50
N SER A 109 -8.70 0.27 -10.44
CA SER A 109 -7.94 1.49 -10.65
C SER A 109 -8.79 2.59 -11.30
N TYR A 110 -8.44 3.85 -11.07
CA TYR A 110 -9.05 5.00 -11.72
C TYR A 110 -8.31 5.35 -13.02
N LYS A 111 -8.99 5.19 -14.16
CA LYS A 111 -8.46 5.56 -15.49
C LYS A 111 -8.72 7.04 -15.75
N VAL A 112 -7.83 7.91 -15.27
CA VAL A 112 -8.00 9.37 -15.31
C VAL A 112 -7.61 9.97 -16.66
N GLY A 113 -6.69 9.32 -17.40
CA GLY A 113 -6.19 9.82 -18.68
C GLY A 113 -5.16 8.88 -19.31
N LYS A 114 -4.43 9.41 -20.30
CA LYS A 114 -3.36 8.66 -20.96
C LYS A 114 -2.19 8.48 -19.99
N VAL A 115 -1.74 7.25 -19.81
CA VAL A 115 -0.54 6.93 -19.02
C VAL A 115 0.70 7.49 -19.73
N LEU A 116 1.48 8.30 -19.02
CA LEU A 116 2.76 8.85 -19.46
C LEU A 116 3.93 8.13 -18.80
N GLU A 117 3.85 7.90 -17.48
CA GLU A 117 4.92 7.30 -16.69
C GLU A 117 4.32 6.56 -15.49
N THR A 118 4.82 5.36 -15.20
CA THR A 118 4.35 4.55 -14.07
C THR A 118 5.30 4.55 -12.87
N THR A 119 6.49 5.17 -13.02
CA THR A 119 7.48 5.30 -11.93
C THR A 119 6.85 6.08 -10.78
N GLY A 120 6.93 5.53 -9.56
CA GLY A 120 6.35 6.14 -8.37
C GLY A 120 4.84 5.94 -8.18
N ALA A 121 4.16 5.16 -9.05
CA ALA A 121 2.73 4.88 -8.88
C ALA A 121 2.44 4.17 -7.55
N GLY A 122 3.31 3.25 -7.12
CA GLY A 122 3.22 2.60 -5.81
C GLY A 122 3.38 3.59 -4.66
N ASP A 123 4.31 4.55 -4.77
CA ASP A 123 4.49 5.60 -3.77
C ASP A 123 3.28 6.53 -3.71
N ALA A 124 2.70 6.87 -4.87
CA ALA A 124 1.48 7.66 -4.96
C ALA A 124 0.30 6.94 -4.29
N PHE A 125 0.13 5.63 -4.57
CA PHE A 125 -0.86 4.81 -3.89
C PHE A 125 -0.65 4.84 -2.37
N ASN A 126 0.54 4.55 -1.90
CA ASN A 126 0.87 4.47 -0.48
C ASN A 126 0.69 5.82 0.22
N GLY A 127 1.11 6.92 -0.41
CA GLY A 127 0.93 8.28 0.10
C GLY A 127 -0.55 8.64 0.24
N GLY A 128 -1.36 8.39 -0.79
CA GLY A 128 -2.81 8.61 -0.77
C GLY A 128 -3.52 7.73 0.26
N PHE A 129 -3.20 6.45 0.30
CA PHE A 129 -3.74 5.50 1.27
C PHE A 129 -3.45 5.92 2.72
N ALA A 130 -2.19 6.25 3.02
CA ALA A 130 -1.78 6.67 4.35
C ALA A 130 -2.46 7.98 4.77
N ALA A 131 -2.54 8.96 3.86
CA ALA A 131 -3.22 10.24 4.12
C ALA A 131 -4.70 10.04 4.46
N ALA A 132 -5.41 9.22 3.68
CA ALA A 132 -6.82 8.92 3.92
C ALA A 132 -7.05 8.15 5.23
N LEU A 133 -6.17 7.21 5.58
CA LEU A 133 -6.22 6.52 6.88
C LEU A 133 -5.98 7.46 8.06
N ALA A 134 -5.05 8.41 7.93
CA ALA A 134 -4.78 9.42 8.95
C ALA A 134 -5.98 10.35 9.20
N GLU A 135 -6.83 10.55 8.19
CA GLU A 135 -8.09 11.30 8.30
C GLU A 135 -9.23 10.49 8.93
N GLY A 136 -8.98 9.22 9.28
CA GLY A 136 -9.99 8.35 9.86
C GLY A 136 -10.97 7.74 8.85
N ARG A 137 -10.67 7.75 7.55
CA ARG A 137 -11.48 7.07 6.54
C ARG A 137 -11.47 5.55 6.76
N SER A 138 -12.49 4.86 6.27
CA SER A 138 -12.50 3.41 6.24
C SER A 138 -11.34 2.85 5.42
N THR A 139 -10.93 1.60 5.64
CA THR A 139 -9.89 0.94 4.86
C THR A 139 -10.22 0.96 3.36
N LEU A 140 -11.47 0.68 3.01
CA LEU A 140 -11.93 0.67 1.63
C LEU A 140 -11.85 2.07 0.98
N ASP A 141 -12.31 3.12 1.68
CA ASP A 141 -12.23 4.49 1.18
C ASP A 141 -10.78 4.95 1.04
N ALA A 142 -9.90 4.53 1.97
CA ALA A 142 -8.49 4.85 1.91
C ALA A 142 -7.79 4.16 0.71
N ILE A 143 -8.14 2.91 0.39
CA ILE A 143 -7.62 2.22 -0.79
C ILE A 143 -8.12 2.92 -2.06
N ASN A 144 -9.40 3.28 -2.15
CA ASN A 144 -9.94 4.05 -3.28
C ASN A 144 -9.19 5.38 -3.46
N PHE A 145 -8.91 6.08 -2.35
CA PHE A 145 -8.13 7.31 -2.38
C PHE A 145 -6.70 7.07 -2.90
N GLY A 146 -6.04 6.00 -2.46
CA GLY A 146 -4.74 5.57 -2.96
C GLY A 146 -4.77 5.23 -4.46
N CYS A 147 -5.76 4.45 -4.92
CA CYS A 147 -5.96 4.11 -6.34
C CYS A 147 -6.19 5.36 -7.21
N ALA A 148 -7.01 6.32 -6.74
CA ALA A 148 -7.23 7.57 -7.46
C ALA A 148 -5.96 8.43 -7.51
N THR A 149 -5.20 8.50 -6.40
CA THR A 149 -3.91 9.20 -6.33
C THR A 149 -2.93 8.63 -7.35
N ALA A 150 -2.76 7.30 -7.38
CA ALA A 150 -1.93 6.61 -8.36
C ALA A 150 -2.42 6.81 -9.79
N GLY A 151 -3.73 6.72 -10.02
CA GLY A 151 -4.35 6.93 -11.33
C GLY A 151 -4.08 8.32 -11.92
N ILE A 152 -4.05 9.36 -11.09
CA ILE A 152 -3.66 10.71 -11.52
C ILE A 152 -2.14 10.78 -11.76
N SER A 153 -1.33 10.26 -10.85
CA SER A 153 0.13 10.38 -10.93
C SER A 153 0.71 9.81 -12.23
N VAL A 154 0.20 8.67 -12.70
CA VAL A 154 0.67 8.02 -13.93
C VAL A 154 0.36 8.81 -15.21
N THR A 155 -0.49 9.83 -15.15
CA THR A 155 -0.78 10.74 -16.28
C THR A 155 0.18 11.92 -16.38
N ARG A 156 1.18 12.00 -15.49
CA ARG A 156 2.12 13.12 -15.36
C ARG A 156 3.57 12.60 -15.40
N ALA A 157 4.48 13.43 -15.86
CA ALA A 157 5.91 13.10 -15.88
C ALA A 157 6.54 13.31 -14.49
N GLY A 158 7.49 12.44 -14.16
CA GLY A 158 8.26 12.48 -12.91
C GLY A 158 7.54 11.80 -11.74
N THR A 159 8.23 11.67 -10.62
CA THR A 159 7.70 11.05 -9.40
C THR A 159 7.07 12.07 -8.46
N ALA A 160 7.86 12.84 -7.70
CA ALA A 160 7.32 13.84 -6.79
C ALA A 160 6.48 14.94 -7.50
N PRO A 161 6.87 15.48 -8.69
CA PRO A 161 6.06 16.45 -9.41
C PRO A 161 4.74 15.91 -9.95
N SER A 162 4.59 14.59 -10.11
CA SER A 162 3.36 13.96 -10.60
C SER A 162 2.28 13.83 -9.53
N MET A 163 2.62 13.97 -8.25
CA MET A 163 1.69 13.77 -7.15
C MET A 163 0.53 14.77 -7.20
N PRO A 164 -0.73 14.29 -7.14
CA PRO A 164 -1.88 15.17 -7.17
C PRO A 164 -2.08 15.90 -5.83
N THR A 165 -2.80 17.00 -5.91
CA THR A 165 -3.37 17.62 -4.72
C THR A 165 -4.58 16.83 -4.22
N ARG A 166 -4.95 17.03 -2.95
CA ARG A 166 -6.14 16.43 -2.36
C ARG A 166 -7.40 16.72 -3.19
N ASP A 167 -7.61 17.98 -3.59
CA ASP A 167 -8.81 18.39 -4.32
C ASP A 167 -8.94 17.67 -5.67
N GLU A 168 -7.82 17.40 -6.34
CA GLU A 168 -7.82 16.61 -7.58
C GLU A 168 -8.28 15.18 -7.32
N VAL A 169 -7.79 14.54 -6.26
CA VAL A 169 -8.20 13.18 -5.89
C VAL A 169 -9.67 13.12 -5.51
N GLU A 170 -10.14 14.05 -4.65
CA GLU A 170 -11.55 14.14 -4.24
C GLU A 170 -12.50 14.34 -5.43
N LYS A 171 -12.06 15.07 -6.46
CA LYS A 171 -12.86 15.27 -7.67
C LYS A 171 -13.03 13.96 -8.45
N ILE A 172 -11.99 13.14 -8.53
CA ILE A 172 -12.05 11.83 -9.20
C ILE A 172 -12.97 10.87 -8.45
N LEU A 173 -12.91 10.85 -7.12
CA LEU A 173 -13.74 9.96 -6.29
C LEU A 173 -15.24 10.28 -6.33
N LYS A 174 -15.64 11.47 -6.83
CA LYS A 174 -17.05 11.89 -6.96
C LYS A 174 -17.65 11.60 -8.34
N THR A 175 -16.83 11.15 -9.29
CA THR A 175 -17.26 10.82 -10.66
C THR A 175 -17.63 9.36 -10.79
#